data_d8be3c1f25a6f21c4a2434aed6d2f212
#
_entry.id   d8be3c1f25a6f21c4a2434aed6d2f212
#
_cell.length_a   1.000
_cell.length_b   1.000
_cell.length_c   1.000
_cell.angle_alpha   90.00
_cell.angle_beta   90.00
_cell.angle_gamma   90.00
#
_symmetry.space_group_name_H-M   'P 1'
#
loop_
_entity.id
_entity.type
_entity.pdbx_description
1 polymer ?
#
loop_
_entity_poly.entity_id
_entity_poly.type
_entity_poly.pdbx_seq_one_letter_code
_entity_poly.pdbx_strand_id
1 'polypeptide(L)'
;MTGNELIVDYLTSVPAWYLATVEDTPEGAQPHVRPFSFAALQDGEIQFCTATTKDCYREMQANPRVELPAWKPGRGWIILRGRANLEARASAEVREEGFKHMVALGEDWDDAADPRLTFFTIDDAEAWLCDIDGSWNPIEL
;
A
#
# COMPACT_ATOMS: atom_id res chain seq x y z
N MET A 1 -2.81 14.58 14.74
CA MET A 1 -2.70 13.47 13.78
C MET A 1 -1.84 13.94 12.62
N THR A 2 -0.78 13.20 12.30
CA THR A 2 0.04 13.47 11.12
C THR A 2 -0.68 13.05 9.85
N GLY A 3 -0.16 13.44 8.68
CA GLY A 3 -0.71 13.00 7.39
C GLY A 3 -0.66 11.48 7.24
N ASN A 4 0.45 10.86 7.61
CA ASN A 4 0.57 9.40 7.55
C ASN A 4 -0.39 8.69 8.52
N GLU A 5 -0.61 9.24 9.71
CA GLU A 5 -1.63 8.71 10.63
C GLU A 5 -3.03 8.80 10.05
N LEU A 6 -3.37 9.92 9.39
CA LEU A 6 -4.65 10.08 8.72
C LEU A 6 -4.83 9.05 7.61
N ILE A 7 -3.79 8.83 6.80
CA ILE A 7 -3.82 7.85 5.71
C ILE A 7 -4.02 6.44 6.27
N VAL A 8 -3.26 6.05 7.28
CA VAL A 8 -3.41 4.72 7.90
C VAL A 8 -4.81 4.55 8.50
N ASP A 9 -5.37 5.61 9.12
CA ASP A 9 -6.75 5.57 9.63
C ASP A 9 -7.76 5.26 8.50
N TYR A 10 -7.58 5.86 7.33
CA TYR A 10 -8.41 5.53 6.15
C TYR A 10 -8.21 4.08 5.70
N LEU A 11 -6.95 3.67 5.53
CA LEU A 11 -6.62 2.35 4.98
C LEU A 11 -7.08 1.20 5.90
N THR A 12 -7.01 1.40 7.21
CA THR A 12 -7.38 0.36 8.18
C THR A 12 -8.86 0.36 8.55
N SER A 13 -9.61 1.40 8.18
CA SER A 13 -11.05 1.50 8.47
C SER A 13 -11.94 1.03 7.32
N VAL A 14 -11.37 0.60 6.21
CA VAL A 14 -12.09 0.03 5.07
C VAL A 14 -11.71 -1.44 4.90
N PRO A 15 -12.60 -2.28 4.34
CA PRO A 15 -12.29 -3.70 4.15
C PRO A 15 -11.15 -3.94 3.15
N ALA A 16 -11.01 -3.07 2.16
CA ALA A 16 -9.94 -3.12 1.18
C ALA A 16 -9.71 -1.75 0.58
N TRP A 17 -8.49 -1.51 0.15
CA TRP A 17 -8.10 -0.40 -0.70
C TRP A 17 -7.37 -0.97 -1.92
N TYR A 18 -7.07 -0.16 -2.93
CA TYR A 18 -6.62 -0.69 -4.20
C TYR A 18 -5.29 -0.08 -4.59
N LEU A 19 -4.35 -0.91 -5.04
CA LEU A 19 -3.04 -0.46 -5.47
C LEU A 19 -2.96 -0.56 -7.00
N ALA A 20 -2.65 0.56 -7.65
CA ALA A 20 -2.35 0.62 -9.06
C ALA A 20 -0.85 0.50 -9.27
N THR A 21 -0.45 -0.39 -10.16
CA THR A 21 0.92 -0.57 -10.66
C THR A 21 0.93 -0.43 -12.17
N VAL A 22 2.11 -0.35 -12.76
CA VAL A 22 2.27 -0.24 -14.22
C VAL A 22 3.21 -1.32 -14.70
N GLU A 23 2.81 -2.00 -15.78
CA GLU A 23 3.67 -2.96 -16.47
C GLU A 23 3.96 -2.45 -17.88
N ASP A 24 5.24 -2.37 -18.24
CA ASP A 24 5.64 -2.07 -19.62
C ASP A 24 5.50 -3.34 -20.47
N THR A 25 4.63 -3.27 -21.48
CA THR A 25 4.39 -4.37 -22.42
C THR A 25 4.77 -3.96 -23.84
N PRO A 26 4.91 -4.93 -24.78
CA PRO A 26 5.16 -4.60 -26.20
C PRO A 26 4.07 -3.71 -26.81
N GLU A 27 2.84 -3.73 -26.27
CA GLU A 27 1.72 -2.90 -26.73
C GLU A 27 1.64 -1.56 -26.03
N GLY A 28 2.51 -1.30 -25.03
CA GLY A 28 2.53 -0.07 -24.24
C GLY A 28 2.40 -0.33 -22.75
N ALA A 29 2.27 0.73 -21.98
CA ALA A 29 2.12 0.66 -20.54
C ALA A 29 0.74 0.10 -20.17
N GLN A 30 0.72 -0.99 -19.41
CA GLN A 30 -0.51 -1.62 -18.93
C GLN A 30 -0.67 -1.32 -17.44
N PRO A 31 -1.71 -0.56 -17.04
CA PRO A 31 -2.02 -0.41 -15.63
C PRO A 31 -2.67 -1.66 -15.08
N HIS A 32 -2.32 -1.99 -13.84
CA HIS A 32 -2.94 -3.06 -13.06
C HIS A 32 -3.47 -2.48 -11.76
N VAL A 33 -4.63 -2.95 -11.32
CA VAL A 33 -5.23 -2.54 -10.05
C VAL A 33 -5.69 -3.79 -9.31
N ARG A 34 -5.33 -3.89 -8.02
CA ARG A 34 -5.74 -5.03 -7.21
C ARG A 34 -5.98 -4.64 -5.76
N PRO A 35 -6.82 -5.40 -5.03
CA PRO A 35 -7.11 -5.09 -3.63
C PRO A 35 -5.92 -5.40 -2.73
N PHE A 36 -5.75 -4.53 -1.73
CA PHE A 36 -4.85 -4.65 -0.61
C PHE A 36 -5.63 -4.34 0.67
N SER A 37 -5.11 -4.71 1.81
CA SER A 37 -5.81 -4.42 3.07
C SER A 37 -4.88 -4.20 4.28
N PHE A 38 -3.57 -4.36 4.12
CA PHE A 38 -2.63 -4.16 5.22
C PHE A 38 -1.90 -2.82 5.11
N ALA A 39 -1.93 -2.05 6.19
CA ALA A 39 -1.09 -0.87 6.38
C ALA A 39 -0.80 -0.71 7.88
N ALA A 40 0.43 -0.39 8.22
CA ALA A 40 0.84 -0.14 9.60
C ALA A 40 1.81 1.03 9.66
N LEU A 41 1.79 1.76 10.77
CA LEU A 41 2.79 2.80 11.02
C LEU A 41 4.02 2.20 11.70
N GLN A 42 5.19 2.61 11.21
CA GLN A 42 6.46 2.30 11.83
C GLN A 42 7.35 3.55 11.76
N ASP A 43 7.68 4.11 12.91
CA ASP A 43 8.52 5.31 13.00
C ASP A 43 7.98 6.48 12.15
N GLY A 44 6.66 6.62 12.08
CA GLY A 44 6.00 7.67 11.30
C GLY A 44 5.83 7.38 9.82
N GLU A 45 6.39 6.30 9.30
CA GLU A 45 6.22 5.85 7.92
C GLU A 45 5.20 4.73 7.80
N ILE A 46 4.56 4.65 6.64
CA ILE A 46 3.56 3.61 6.39
C ILE A 46 4.24 2.39 5.77
N GLN A 47 4.09 1.25 6.43
CA GLN A 47 4.51 -0.04 5.92
C GLN A 47 3.32 -0.77 5.28
N PHE A 48 3.53 -1.24 4.08
CA PHE A 48 2.63 -2.12 3.35
C PHE A 48 3.27 -3.49 3.20
N CYS A 49 2.48 -4.53 3.01
CA CYS A 49 3.07 -5.85 2.76
C CYS A 49 2.47 -6.53 1.54
N THR A 50 3.27 -7.40 0.95
CA THR A 50 2.89 -8.28 -0.15
C THR A 50 3.77 -9.53 -0.10
N ALA A 51 3.67 -10.38 -1.12
CA ALA A 51 4.54 -11.53 -1.26
C ALA A 51 5.41 -11.40 -2.50
N THR A 52 6.65 -11.85 -2.41
CA THR A 52 7.60 -11.83 -3.54
C THR A 52 7.13 -12.67 -4.73
N THR A 53 6.17 -13.56 -4.51
CA THR A 53 5.57 -14.42 -5.52
C THR A 53 4.43 -13.76 -6.30
N LYS A 54 3.98 -12.57 -5.87
CA LYS A 54 2.87 -11.86 -6.52
C LYS A 54 3.34 -11.06 -7.73
N ASP A 55 2.47 -10.92 -8.72
CA ASP A 55 2.75 -10.12 -9.92
C ASP A 55 3.02 -8.65 -9.57
N CYS A 56 2.32 -8.10 -8.59
CA CYS A 56 2.52 -6.71 -8.18
C CYS A 56 3.94 -6.46 -7.67
N TYR A 57 4.58 -7.43 -7.00
CA TYR A 57 5.97 -7.31 -6.58
C TYR A 57 6.91 -7.19 -7.79
N ARG A 58 6.74 -8.06 -8.79
CA ARG A 58 7.50 -8.01 -10.02
C ARG A 58 7.28 -6.70 -10.78
N GLU A 59 6.04 -6.23 -10.83
CA GLU A 59 5.68 -4.98 -11.49
C GLU A 59 6.35 -3.78 -10.81
N MET A 60 6.30 -3.71 -9.48
CA MET A 60 6.95 -2.65 -8.71
C MET A 60 8.47 -2.68 -8.80
N GLN A 61 9.08 -3.86 -8.97
CA GLN A 61 10.53 -3.96 -9.22
C GLN A 61 10.90 -3.31 -10.55
N ALA A 62 10.12 -3.55 -11.59
CA ALA A 62 10.39 -3.01 -12.92
C ALA A 62 10.00 -1.54 -13.06
N ASN A 63 8.89 -1.13 -12.46
CA ASN A 63 8.41 0.25 -12.43
C ASN A 63 7.85 0.57 -11.05
N PRO A 64 8.56 1.36 -10.23
CA PRO A 64 8.15 1.61 -8.85
C PRO A 64 6.98 2.57 -8.69
N ARG A 65 6.50 3.20 -9.75
CA ARG A 65 5.40 4.15 -9.64
C ARG A 65 4.10 3.46 -9.28
N VAL A 66 3.46 3.94 -8.21
CA VAL A 66 2.21 3.39 -7.68
C VAL A 66 1.26 4.50 -7.27
N GLU A 67 -0.02 4.16 -7.23
CA GLU A 67 -1.05 5.02 -6.67
C GLU A 67 -2.13 4.17 -6.02
N LEU A 68 -2.69 4.65 -4.93
CA LEU A 68 -3.80 3.99 -4.25
C LEU A 68 -4.87 4.99 -3.83
N PRO A 69 -6.16 4.63 -3.91
CA PRO A 69 -7.24 5.32 -3.25
C PRO A 69 -7.76 4.49 -2.07
N ALA A 70 -8.34 5.18 -1.09
CA ALA A 70 -9.18 4.55 -0.08
C ALA A 70 -10.40 5.42 0.15
N TRP A 71 -11.59 4.86 -0.02
CA TRP A 71 -12.85 5.58 0.10
C TRP A 71 -13.57 5.22 1.39
N LYS A 72 -14.02 6.24 2.11
CA LYS A 72 -14.90 6.09 3.25
C LYS A 72 -16.29 6.65 2.92
N PRO A 73 -17.36 5.85 3.03
CA PRO A 73 -18.70 6.37 2.81
C PRO A 73 -18.98 7.62 3.65
N GLY A 74 -19.46 8.68 2.99
CA GLY A 74 -19.78 9.95 3.65
C GLY A 74 -18.59 10.85 3.97
N ARG A 75 -17.37 10.45 3.63
CA ARG A 75 -16.15 11.23 3.95
C ARG A 75 -15.24 11.49 2.75
N GLY A 76 -15.63 11.07 1.55
CA GLY A 76 -14.74 11.14 0.39
C GLY A 76 -13.67 10.08 0.41
N TRP A 77 -12.56 10.32 -0.27
CA TRP A 77 -11.46 9.35 -0.39
C TRP A 77 -10.11 10.03 -0.26
N ILE A 78 -9.12 9.26 0.12
CA ILE A 78 -7.73 9.69 0.03
C ILE A 78 -7.11 9.15 -1.25
N ILE A 79 -6.11 9.86 -1.77
CA ILE A 79 -5.19 9.36 -2.77
C ILE A 79 -3.78 9.48 -2.20
N LEU A 80 -3.00 8.43 -2.38
CA LEU A 80 -1.57 8.41 -2.08
C LEU A 80 -0.85 7.91 -3.33
N ARG A 81 0.12 8.65 -3.84
CA ARG A 81 0.94 8.22 -4.96
C ARG A 81 2.40 8.47 -4.68
N GLY A 82 3.26 7.67 -5.28
CA GLY A 82 4.70 7.83 -5.15
C GLY A 82 5.45 6.66 -5.75
N ARG A 83 6.58 6.31 -5.15
CA ARG A 83 7.48 5.26 -5.61
C ARG A 83 7.57 4.16 -4.57
N ALA A 84 7.20 2.94 -4.94
CA ALA A 84 7.35 1.78 -4.05
C ALA A 84 8.83 1.53 -3.77
N ASN A 85 9.18 1.48 -2.50
CA ASN A 85 10.51 1.10 -2.03
C ASN A 85 10.44 -0.32 -1.47
N LEU A 86 10.90 -1.29 -2.25
CA LEU A 86 10.86 -2.72 -1.90
C LEU A 86 12.01 -3.13 -0.98
N GLU A 87 12.92 -2.22 -0.66
CA GLU A 87 14.02 -2.44 0.29
C GLU A 87 13.65 -1.99 1.71
N ALA A 88 12.40 -1.56 1.93
CA ALA A 88 11.92 -1.18 3.24
C ALA A 88 12.01 -2.35 4.22
N ARG A 89 12.38 -2.03 5.47
CA ARG A 89 12.55 -3.02 6.51
C ARG A 89 11.48 -2.85 7.59
N ALA A 90 10.57 -3.80 7.66
CA ALA A 90 9.59 -3.85 8.72
C ALA A 90 10.26 -4.32 10.03
N SER A 91 9.84 -3.72 11.15
CA SER A 91 10.20 -4.19 12.49
C SER A 91 9.66 -5.60 12.70
N ALA A 92 10.19 -6.31 13.71
CA ALA A 92 9.68 -7.65 14.06
C ALA A 92 8.17 -7.60 14.39
N GLU A 93 7.72 -6.55 15.05
CA GLU A 93 6.31 -6.34 15.40
C GLU A 93 5.43 -6.17 14.16
N VAL A 94 5.80 -5.26 13.26
CA VAL A 94 5.06 -5.01 12.00
C VAL A 94 5.09 -6.25 11.11
N ARG A 95 6.21 -6.95 11.08
CA ARG A 95 6.36 -8.18 10.32
C ARG A 95 5.42 -9.28 10.82
N GLU A 96 5.26 -9.40 12.14
CA GLU A 96 4.33 -10.36 12.73
C GLU A 96 2.88 -10.01 12.39
N GLU A 97 2.51 -8.74 12.42
CA GLU A 97 1.18 -8.28 12.02
C GLU A 97 0.90 -8.58 10.55
N GLY A 98 1.86 -8.30 9.67
CA GLY A 98 1.76 -8.60 8.25
C GLY A 98 1.64 -10.09 7.98
N PHE A 99 2.39 -10.92 8.70
CA PHE A 99 2.30 -12.37 8.62
C PHE A 99 0.89 -12.87 8.96
N LYS A 100 0.34 -12.44 10.08
CA LYS A 100 -1.02 -12.83 10.51
C LYS A 100 -2.06 -12.43 9.48
N HIS A 101 -1.89 -11.24 8.90
CA HIS A 101 -2.78 -10.73 7.86
C HIS A 101 -2.74 -11.61 6.60
N MET A 102 -1.54 -11.96 6.12
CA MET A 102 -1.37 -12.76 4.91
C MET A 102 -1.87 -14.19 5.10
N VAL A 103 -1.66 -14.78 6.27
CA VAL A 103 -2.22 -16.11 6.60
C VAL A 103 -3.75 -16.07 6.63
N ALA A 104 -4.34 -15.00 7.17
CA ALA A 104 -5.79 -14.80 7.14
C ALA A 104 -6.35 -14.68 5.72
N LEU A 105 -5.53 -14.24 4.76
CA LEU A 105 -5.88 -14.17 3.34
C LEU A 105 -5.63 -15.49 2.59
N GLY A 106 -5.15 -16.52 3.27
CA GLY A 106 -4.99 -17.85 2.71
C GLY A 106 -3.54 -18.27 2.38
N GLU A 107 -2.55 -17.47 2.74
CA GLU A 107 -1.15 -17.86 2.55
C GLU A 107 -0.79 -19.00 3.52
N ASP A 108 -0.08 -20.00 3.00
CA ASP A 108 0.35 -21.19 3.74
C ASP A 108 1.79 -21.01 4.21
N TRP A 109 1.99 -20.12 5.17
CA TRP A 109 3.29 -19.81 5.75
C TRP A 109 3.34 -20.20 7.22
N ASP A 110 4.48 -20.70 7.68
CA ASP A 110 4.64 -21.20 9.05
C ASP A 110 4.91 -20.09 10.06
N ASP A 111 5.66 -19.05 9.67
CA ASP A 111 6.01 -17.95 10.57
C ASP A 111 6.36 -16.67 9.80
N ALA A 112 6.53 -15.58 10.56
CA ALA A 112 6.83 -14.26 10.02
C ALA A 112 8.24 -14.13 9.40
N ALA A 113 9.09 -15.13 9.56
CA ALA A 113 10.41 -15.16 8.96
C ALA A 113 10.42 -15.69 7.53
N ASP A 114 9.26 -16.11 7.01
CA ASP A 114 9.16 -16.59 5.64
C ASP A 114 9.68 -15.52 4.67
N PRO A 115 10.69 -15.85 3.82
CA PRO A 115 11.31 -14.86 2.93
C PRO A 115 10.38 -14.34 1.83
N ARG A 116 9.25 -14.98 1.60
CA ARG A 116 8.24 -14.50 0.63
C ARG A 116 7.46 -13.32 1.16
N LEU A 117 7.34 -13.18 2.49
CA LEU A 117 6.71 -12.01 3.10
C LEU A 117 7.65 -10.80 2.95
N THR A 118 7.20 -9.79 2.24
CA THR A 118 7.97 -8.58 2.00
C THR A 118 7.17 -7.33 2.30
N PHE A 119 7.87 -6.27 2.65
CA PHE A 119 7.27 -4.98 2.99
C PHE A 119 7.78 -3.92 2.03
N PHE A 120 6.98 -2.89 1.85
CA PHE A 120 7.38 -1.73 1.08
C PHE A 120 6.80 -0.46 1.68
N THR A 121 7.51 0.63 1.46
CA THR A 121 7.02 1.99 1.70
C THR A 121 6.74 2.65 0.36
N ILE A 122 6.03 3.79 0.38
CA ILE A 122 5.86 4.62 -0.81
C ILE A 122 6.63 5.92 -0.55
N ASP A 123 7.76 6.05 -1.25
CA ASP A 123 8.67 7.17 -1.11
C ASP A 123 8.32 8.30 -2.10
N ASP A 124 8.84 9.50 -1.84
CA ASP A 124 8.55 10.70 -2.65
C ASP A 124 7.04 10.89 -2.84
N ALA A 125 6.29 10.67 -1.77
CA ALA A 125 4.85 10.55 -1.83
C ALA A 125 4.16 11.91 -1.81
N GLU A 126 3.03 11.95 -2.52
CA GLU A 126 2.06 13.03 -2.47
C GLU A 126 0.70 12.43 -2.09
N ALA A 127 -0.08 13.16 -1.31
CA ALA A 127 -1.38 12.67 -0.86
C ALA A 127 -2.43 13.79 -0.86
N TRP A 128 -3.68 13.40 -1.08
CA TRP A 128 -4.82 14.31 -1.09
C TRP A 128 -6.02 13.67 -0.38
N LEU A 129 -6.78 14.54 0.29
CA LEU A 129 -8.13 14.23 0.71
C LEU A 129 -9.09 14.81 -0.33
N CYS A 130 -9.82 13.92 -0.98
CA CYS A 130 -10.72 14.25 -2.07
C CYS A 130 -12.17 14.17 -1.61
N ASP A 131 -13.01 15.11 -2.05
CA ASP A 131 -14.43 15.11 -1.73
C ASP A 131 -15.28 14.95 -3.00
N ILE A 132 -16.53 14.56 -2.80
CA ILE A 132 -17.50 14.36 -3.89
C ILE A 132 -17.82 15.65 -4.63
N ASP A 133 -17.57 16.81 -4.04
CA ASP A 133 -17.73 18.12 -4.71
C ASP A 133 -16.60 18.41 -5.73
N GLY A 134 -15.62 17.50 -5.84
CA GLY A 134 -14.48 17.62 -6.75
C GLY A 134 -13.28 18.34 -6.15
N SER A 135 -13.32 18.74 -4.88
CA SER A 135 -12.17 19.35 -4.22
C SER A 135 -11.10 18.32 -3.91
N TRP A 136 -9.83 18.73 -4.06
CA TRP A 136 -8.66 17.95 -3.73
C TRP A 136 -7.79 18.75 -2.78
N ASN A 137 -7.74 18.34 -1.53
CA ASN A 137 -7.02 19.04 -0.48
C ASN A 137 -5.73 18.30 -0.16
N PRO A 138 -4.54 18.91 -0.35
CA PRO A 138 -3.28 18.25 -0.06
C PRO A 138 -3.19 17.79 1.40
N ILE A 139 -2.62 16.61 1.61
CA ILE A 139 -2.25 16.10 2.94
C ILE A 139 -0.75 16.26 3.07
N GLU A 140 -0.31 16.99 4.09
CA GLU A 140 1.11 17.12 4.40
C GLU A 140 1.60 15.83 5.08
N LEU A 141 2.63 15.20 4.48
CA LEU A 141 3.21 13.93 4.94
C LEU A 141 4.44 14.14 5.80
#